data_81590a781c43d3bea597ddb3fc02493a
#
_entry.id   81590a781c43d3bea597ddb3fc02493a
#
_cell.length_a   1.000
_cell.length_b   1.000
_cell.length_c   1.000
_cell.angle_alpha   90.00
_cell.angle_beta   90.00
_cell.angle_gamma   90.00
#
_symmetry.space_group_name_H-M   'P 1'
#
loop_
_entity.id
_entity.type
_entity.pdbx_description
1 polymer ?
#
loop_
_entity_poly.entity_id
_entity_poly.type
_entity_poly.pdbx_seq_one_letter_code
_entity_poly.pdbx_strand_id
1 'polypeptide(L)'
;MAHIDLFFSTLSPYAYLAGNRAEEVAAKHGATITYKPFDIMALFTRTGGTPPKDRHISRIEYRAQELVRQAKKAGLPFNLKPAHWPTNGAPSSYAFI
;
A
#
# COMPACT_ATOMS: atom_id res chain seq x y z
N MET A 1 1.68 -24.18 13.11
CA MET A 1 1.77 -23.53 11.80
C MET A 1 1.68 -22.02 12.00
N ALA A 2 2.57 -21.27 11.42
CA ALA A 2 2.53 -19.80 11.50
C ALA A 2 1.41 -19.25 10.62
N HIS A 3 0.82 -18.15 11.06
CA HIS A 3 -0.21 -17.46 10.31
C HIS A 3 0.06 -15.96 10.28
N ILE A 4 -0.17 -15.31 9.13
CA ILE A 4 0.06 -13.90 8.91
C ILE A 4 -1.27 -13.21 8.63
N ASP A 5 -1.58 -12.18 9.40
CA ASP A 5 -2.65 -11.23 9.07
C ASP A 5 -2.02 -10.05 8.32
N LEU A 6 -2.32 -9.91 7.04
CA LEU A 6 -1.75 -8.87 6.20
C LEU A 6 -2.74 -7.70 6.08
N PHE A 7 -2.44 -6.62 6.80
CA PHE A 7 -3.22 -5.39 6.73
C PHE A 7 -2.66 -4.50 5.63
N PHE A 8 -3.50 -4.04 4.73
CA PHE A 8 -3.05 -3.21 3.61
C PHE A 8 -4.16 -2.30 3.08
N SER A 9 -3.78 -1.28 2.31
CA SER A 9 -4.71 -0.41 1.60
C SER A 9 -4.52 -0.57 0.09
N THR A 10 -5.60 -0.75 -0.64
CA THR A 10 -5.56 -0.79 -2.11
C THR A 10 -5.22 0.57 -2.72
N LEU A 11 -5.29 1.65 -1.94
CA LEU A 11 -4.90 2.99 -2.37
C LEU A 11 -3.41 3.29 -2.15
N SER A 12 -2.70 2.48 -1.37
CA SER A 12 -1.31 2.75 -1.02
C SER A 12 -0.36 2.34 -2.14
N PRO A 13 0.42 3.28 -2.72
CA PRO A 13 1.45 2.91 -3.67
C PRO A 13 2.56 2.06 -3.04
N TYR A 14 2.86 2.27 -1.76
CA TYR A 14 3.85 1.45 -1.05
C TYR A 14 3.37 0.01 -0.87
N ALA A 15 2.08 -0.19 -0.61
CA ALA A 15 1.50 -1.54 -0.55
C ALA A 15 1.61 -2.24 -1.90
N TYR A 16 1.36 -1.53 -3.00
CA TYR A 16 1.56 -2.06 -4.35
C TYR A 16 3.03 -2.44 -4.59
N LEU A 17 3.96 -1.56 -4.22
CA LEU A 17 5.39 -1.78 -4.45
C LEU A 17 5.99 -2.89 -3.59
N ALA A 18 5.33 -3.30 -2.52
CA ALA A 18 5.71 -4.48 -1.77
C ALA A 18 5.57 -5.76 -2.63
N GLY A 19 4.78 -5.70 -3.71
CA GLY A 19 4.61 -6.81 -4.61
C GLY A 19 4.04 -8.02 -3.90
N ASN A 20 4.61 -9.19 -4.15
CA ASN A 20 4.19 -10.45 -3.53
C ASN A 20 5.20 -10.96 -2.48
N ARG A 21 5.92 -10.06 -1.83
CA ARG A 21 6.93 -10.43 -0.82
C ARG A 21 6.32 -11.14 0.38
N ALA A 22 5.12 -10.74 0.82
CA ALA A 22 4.44 -11.40 1.94
C ALA A 22 4.12 -12.85 1.60
N GLU A 23 3.63 -13.11 0.38
CA GLU A 23 3.33 -14.44 -0.10
C GLU A 23 4.60 -15.30 -0.24
N GLU A 24 5.68 -14.71 -0.71
CA GLU A 24 6.97 -15.40 -0.83
C GLU A 24 7.50 -15.82 0.55
N VAL A 25 7.44 -14.91 1.54
CA VAL A 25 7.86 -15.21 2.90
C VAL A 25 6.97 -16.29 3.52
N ALA A 26 5.66 -16.18 3.33
CA ALA A 26 4.72 -17.18 3.84
C ALA A 26 5.01 -18.56 3.24
N ALA A 27 5.23 -18.66 1.94
CA ALA A 27 5.53 -19.90 1.27
C ALA A 27 6.84 -20.52 1.78
N LYS A 28 7.87 -19.69 1.99
CA LYS A 28 9.17 -20.13 2.50
C LYS A 28 9.07 -20.74 3.89
N HIS A 29 8.17 -20.27 4.73
CA HIS A 29 8.03 -20.72 6.12
C HIS A 29 6.79 -21.58 6.36
N GLY A 30 6.08 -21.98 5.33
CA GLY A 30 4.87 -22.81 5.46
C GLY A 30 3.74 -22.09 6.20
N ALA A 31 3.69 -20.75 6.13
CA ALA A 31 2.67 -19.95 6.79
C ALA A 31 1.45 -19.74 5.90
N THR A 32 0.30 -19.49 6.52
CA THR A 32 -0.91 -19.07 5.82
C THR A 32 -1.08 -17.57 5.92
N ILE A 33 -1.84 -16.95 5.01
CA ILE A 33 -2.12 -15.52 5.00
C ILE A 33 -3.62 -15.26 5.00
N THR A 34 -4.06 -14.33 5.84
CA THR A 34 -5.38 -13.70 5.74
C THR A 34 -5.20 -12.25 5.30
N TYR A 35 -5.82 -11.86 4.20
CA TYR A 35 -5.75 -10.50 3.69
C TYR A 35 -6.81 -9.64 4.37
N LYS A 36 -6.38 -8.54 5.02
CA LYS A 36 -7.24 -7.63 5.76
C LYS A 36 -7.10 -6.21 5.22
N PRO A 37 -7.80 -5.88 4.12
CA PRO A 37 -7.77 -4.51 3.60
C PRO A 37 -8.47 -3.56 4.56
N PHE A 38 -7.99 -2.31 4.61
CA PHE A 38 -8.57 -1.29 5.48
C PHE A 38 -8.61 0.07 4.78
N ASP A 39 -9.42 0.99 5.35
CA ASP A 39 -9.51 2.37 4.88
C ASP A 39 -8.39 3.19 5.50
N ILE A 40 -7.37 3.50 4.69
CA ILE A 40 -6.19 4.23 5.16
C ILE A 40 -6.53 5.68 5.58
N MET A 41 -7.48 6.33 4.93
CA MET A 41 -7.86 7.70 5.28
C MET A 41 -8.55 7.75 6.65
N ALA A 42 -9.42 6.79 6.92
CA ALA A 42 -10.05 6.66 8.24
C ALA A 42 -9.01 6.33 9.32
N LEU A 43 -8.02 5.50 8.99
CA LEU A 43 -6.92 5.16 9.91
C LEU A 43 -6.13 6.40 10.31
N PHE A 44 -5.79 7.28 9.37
CA PHE A 44 -5.06 8.52 9.66
C PHE A 44 -5.79 9.36 10.70
N THR A 45 -7.12 9.50 10.55
CA THR A 45 -7.94 10.25 11.51
C THR A 45 -7.87 9.66 12.92
N ARG A 46 -7.86 8.33 13.04
CA ARG A 46 -7.87 7.64 14.34
C ARG A 46 -6.51 7.57 15.00
N THR A 47 -5.43 7.59 14.23
CA THR A 47 -4.07 7.36 14.75
C THR A 47 -3.20 8.61 14.78
N GLY A 48 -3.75 9.77 14.43
CA GLY A 48 -2.96 11.01 14.38
C GLY A 48 -2.06 11.11 13.15
N GLY A 49 -2.24 10.25 12.15
CA GLY A 49 -1.52 10.34 10.89
C GLY A 49 -1.97 11.53 10.07
N THR A 50 -1.08 12.02 9.21
CA THR A 50 -1.37 13.16 8.33
C THR A 50 -1.63 12.67 6.90
N PRO A 51 -2.83 12.91 6.33
CA PRO A 51 -3.10 12.55 4.94
C PRO A 51 -2.11 13.24 3.98
N PRO A 52 -1.78 12.65 2.82
CA PRO A 52 -0.80 13.24 1.90
C PRO A 52 -1.09 14.69 1.50
N LYS A 53 -2.36 15.04 1.30
CA LYS A 53 -2.76 16.40 0.92
C LYS A 53 -2.42 17.46 1.97
N ASP A 54 -2.30 17.06 3.25
CA ASP A 54 -2.06 17.97 4.38
C ASP A 54 -0.59 17.99 4.81
N ARG A 55 0.28 17.28 4.09
CA ARG A 55 1.71 17.22 4.41
C ARG A 55 2.45 18.43 3.87
N HIS A 56 3.56 18.79 4.52
CA HIS A 56 4.45 19.84 4.01
C HIS A 56 4.92 19.49 2.60
N ILE A 57 5.11 20.54 1.76
CA ILE A 57 5.49 20.36 0.35
C ILE A 57 6.79 19.54 0.19
N SER A 58 7.74 19.70 1.09
CA SER A 58 9.00 18.94 1.05
C SER A 58 8.76 17.43 1.15
N ARG A 59 7.80 16.99 1.94
CA ARG A 59 7.45 15.58 2.09
C ARG A 59 6.73 15.05 0.85
N ILE A 60 5.88 15.88 0.25
CA ILE A 60 5.16 15.52 -0.99
C ILE A 60 6.17 15.33 -2.13
N GLU A 61 7.11 16.25 -2.29
CA GLU A 61 8.15 16.18 -3.31
C GLU A 61 9.08 14.99 -3.10
N TYR A 62 9.53 14.78 -1.87
CA TYR A 62 10.37 13.63 -1.54
C TYR A 62 9.67 12.31 -1.83
N ARG A 63 8.40 12.20 -1.44
CA ARG A 63 7.60 10.99 -1.68
C ARG A 63 7.52 10.66 -3.17
N ALA A 64 7.30 11.65 -4.03
CA ALA A 64 7.25 11.42 -5.46
C ALA A 64 8.55 10.81 -5.99
N GLN A 65 9.69 11.35 -5.59
CA GLN A 65 11.00 10.84 -5.97
C GLN A 65 11.26 9.46 -5.40
N GLU A 66 10.91 9.24 -4.14
CA GLU A 66 11.10 7.94 -3.48
C GLU A 66 10.28 6.85 -4.13
N LEU A 67 9.02 7.12 -4.47
CA LEU A 67 8.16 6.14 -5.13
C LEU A 67 8.74 5.68 -6.46
N VAL A 68 9.29 6.60 -7.26
CA VAL A 68 9.97 6.24 -8.51
C VAL A 68 11.17 5.35 -8.26
N ARG A 69 11.99 5.67 -7.25
CA ARG A 69 13.16 4.86 -6.88
C ARG A 69 12.76 3.47 -6.42
N GLN A 70 11.74 3.37 -5.57
CA GLN A 70 11.28 2.08 -5.05
C GLN A 70 10.64 1.22 -6.15
N ALA A 71 9.90 1.82 -7.07
CA ALA A 71 9.33 1.12 -8.22
C ALA A 71 10.44 0.52 -9.09
N LYS A 72 11.49 1.29 -9.36
CA LYS A 72 12.65 0.84 -10.13
C LYS A 72 13.39 -0.30 -9.42
N LYS A 73 13.61 -0.17 -8.12
CA LYS A 73 14.25 -1.20 -7.30
C LYS A 73 13.45 -2.50 -7.29
N ALA A 74 12.12 -2.40 -7.18
CA ALA A 74 11.23 -3.56 -7.17
C ALA A 74 11.01 -4.18 -8.56
N GLY A 75 11.37 -3.47 -9.63
CA GLY A 75 11.16 -3.93 -11.00
C GLY A 75 9.69 -3.93 -11.40
N LEU A 76 8.85 -3.10 -10.79
CA LEU A 76 7.42 -3.04 -11.05
C LEU A 76 7.04 -1.80 -11.86
N PRO A 77 6.08 -1.94 -12.82
CA PRO A 77 5.55 -0.78 -13.51
C PRO A 77 4.81 0.13 -12.53
N PHE A 78 4.98 1.43 -12.67
CA PHE A 78 4.37 2.40 -11.76
C PHE A 78 3.98 3.67 -12.50
N ASN A 79 2.73 4.11 -12.31
CA ASN A 79 2.25 5.39 -12.81
C ASN A 79 2.10 6.36 -11.64
N LEU A 80 3.01 7.33 -11.54
CA LEU A 80 3.03 8.31 -10.45
C LEU A 80 1.77 9.20 -10.44
N LYS A 81 1.24 9.51 -11.63
CA LYS A 81 0.07 10.39 -11.78
C LYS A 81 -1.01 9.69 -12.62
N PRO A 82 -1.72 8.70 -12.05
CA PRO A 82 -2.80 8.04 -12.78
C PRO A 82 -3.94 9.01 -13.11
N ALA A 83 -4.67 8.73 -14.19
CA ALA A 83 -5.72 9.60 -14.71
C ALA A 83 -6.88 9.79 -13.72
N HIS A 84 -7.17 8.78 -12.90
CA HIS A 84 -8.28 8.76 -11.93
C HIS A 84 -7.75 8.50 -10.53
N TRP A 85 -7.19 9.52 -9.90
CA TRP A 85 -6.62 9.40 -8.56
C TRP A 85 -7.03 10.59 -7.69
N PRO A 86 -7.38 10.35 -6.41
CA PRO A 86 -7.61 9.05 -5.78
C PRO A 86 -8.92 8.41 -6.24
N THR A 87 -8.97 7.07 -6.17
CA THR A 87 -10.15 6.29 -6.49
C THR A 87 -10.88 5.84 -5.22
N ASN A 88 -12.11 5.33 -5.36
CA ASN A 88 -12.78 4.67 -4.25
C ASN A 88 -12.18 3.28 -4.05
N GLY A 89 -11.51 3.06 -2.92
CA GLY A 89 -10.84 1.79 -2.61
C GLY A 89 -11.77 0.67 -2.15
N ALA A 90 -13.05 0.96 -1.84
CA ALA A 90 -13.93 -0.04 -1.27
C ALA A 90 -14.21 -1.24 -2.19
N PRO A 91 -14.55 -1.08 -3.48
CA PRO A 91 -14.80 -2.23 -4.35
C PRO A 91 -13.60 -3.17 -4.45
N SER A 92 -12.39 -2.64 -4.65
CA SER A 92 -11.18 -3.46 -4.74
C SER A 92 -10.85 -4.13 -3.40
N SER A 93 -11.10 -3.44 -2.30
CA SER A 93 -10.88 -4.00 -0.96
C SER A 93 -11.81 -5.18 -0.69
N TYR A 94 -13.07 -5.08 -1.06
CA TYR A 94 -14.02 -6.19 -0.88
C TYR A 94 -13.65 -7.41 -1.72
N ALA A 95 -12.97 -7.24 -2.83
CA ALA A 95 -12.52 -8.36 -3.65
C ALA A 95 -11.50 -9.25 -2.93
N PHE A 96 -10.83 -8.76 -1.88
CA PHE A 96 -9.89 -9.54 -1.08
C PHE A 96 -10.54 -10.27 0.10
N ILE A 97 -11.80 -10.04 0.36
CA ILE A 97 -12.54 -10.69 1.44
C ILE A 97 -13.36 -11.84 0.87
#